data_12da80558d23f6031c65650b7f36ef8c
#
_entry.id   12da80558d23f6031c65650b7f36ef8c
#
_cell.length_a   1.000
_cell.length_b   1.000
_cell.length_c   1.000
_cell.angle_alpha   90.00
_cell.angle_beta   90.00
_cell.angle_gamma   90.00
#
_symmetry.space_group_name_H-M   'P 1'
#
loop_
_entity.id
_entity.type
_entity.pdbx_description
1 polymer ?
#
loop_
_entity_poly.entity_id
_entity_poly.type
_entity_poly.pdbx_seq_one_letter_code
_entity_poly.pdbx_strand_id
1 'polypeptide(L)'
;MISRRTNQEGLDNSVSNIEKEGGRATGFLINAIEENSLENLIEKVEESIGPISVAVFNLGSQIGNRSLFETSDKIFERGWRMATLALFRTAKKLFPYMEKRGGGTLLVTSSTAAVRGNKGQHSHAASMGGRRMLCQTLNAEFSSKGIHTTHIIIDGAVDAPDTLGKMLGEEAY
;
A
#
# COMPACT_ATOMS: atom_id res chain seq x y z
N MET A 1 3.41 -7.54 -11.43
CA MET A 1 3.02 -6.13 -11.67
C MET A 1 3.62 -5.23 -10.60
N ILE A 2 4.13 -4.08 -10.99
CA ILE A 2 4.66 -3.02 -10.10
C ILE A 2 3.97 -1.71 -10.48
N SER A 3 3.64 -0.85 -9.50
CA SER A 3 3.07 0.47 -9.79
C SER A 3 3.74 1.58 -9.01
N ARG A 4 3.91 2.73 -9.64
CA ARG A 4 4.40 4.00 -9.07
C ARG A 4 3.54 5.15 -9.56
N ARG A 5 3.64 6.32 -8.91
CA ARG A 5 2.80 7.47 -9.30
C ARG A 5 3.38 8.25 -10.48
N THR A 6 4.63 8.67 -10.39
CA THR A 6 5.25 9.59 -11.37
C THR A 6 6.72 9.27 -11.66
N ASN A 7 7.34 8.37 -10.94
CA ASN A 7 8.74 8.03 -11.10
C ASN A 7 8.89 6.92 -12.16
N GLN A 8 8.92 7.30 -13.45
CA GLN A 8 9.09 6.38 -14.56
C GLN A 8 10.44 5.69 -14.49
N GLU A 9 11.53 6.44 -14.31
CA GLU A 9 12.87 5.88 -14.21
C GLU A 9 12.99 4.81 -13.11
N GLY A 10 12.50 5.13 -11.90
CA GLY A 10 12.50 4.16 -10.80
C GLY A 10 11.58 2.95 -11.05
N LEU A 11 10.54 3.10 -11.89
CA LEU A 11 9.70 1.99 -12.32
C LEU A 11 10.46 1.09 -13.30
N ASP A 12 11.09 1.67 -14.30
CA ASP A 12 11.86 0.97 -15.33
C ASP A 12 13.06 0.25 -14.72
N ASN A 13 13.76 0.87 -13.76
CA ASN A 13 14.83 0.25 -13.00
C ASN A 13 14.34 -0.97 -12.21
N SER A 14 13.16 -0.86 -11.57
CA SER A 14 12.59 -1.99 -10.83
C SER A 14 12.20 -3.15 -11.75
N VAL A 15 11.63 -2.87 -12.91
CA VAL A 15 11.31 -3.87 -13.93
C VAL A 15 12.59 -4.54 -14.43
N SER A 16 13.57 -3.74 -14.85
CA SER A 16 14.86 -4.23 -15.37
C SER A 16 15.61 -5.12 -14.37
N ASN A 17 15.59 -4.76 -13.08
CA ASN A 17 16.25 -5.57 -12.06
C ASN A 17 15.60 -6.95 -11.91
N ILE A 18 14.27 -7.02 -11.93
CA ILE A 18 13.55 -8.31 -11.88
C ILE A 18 13.86 -9.15 -13.11
N GLU A 19 13.94 -8.54 -14.30
CA GLU A 19 14.22 -9.24 -15.54
C GLU A 19 15.68 -9.76 -15.59
N LYS A 20 16.63 -9.00 -15.05
CA LYS A 20 18.04 -9.45 -14.91
C LYS A 20 18.19 -10.68 -14.02
N GLU A 21 17.32 -10.81 -13.02
CA GLU A 21 17.26 -11.99 -12.13
C GLU A 21 16.44 -13.15 -12.74
N GLY A 22 16.05 -13.05 -14.02
CA GLY A 22 15.29 -14.08 -14.72
C GLY A 22 13.77 -14.05 -14.45
N GLY A 23 13.28 -13.04 -13.75
CA GLY A 23 11.85 -12.83 -13.52
C GLY A 23 11.16 -12.12 -14.69
N ARG A 24 9.85 -11.93 -14.58
CA ARG A 24 9.04 -11.12 -15.51
C ARG A 24 8.32 -10.05 -14.73
N ALA A 25 8.36 -8.81 -15.18
CA ALA A 25 7.66 -7.71 -14.55
C ALA A 25 7.00 -6.79 -15.58
N THR A 26 5.86 -6.22 -15.21
CA THR A 26 5.18 -5.17 -15.97
C THR A 26 4.94 -4.00 -15.04
N GLY A 27 5.39 -2.81 -15.45
CA GLY A 27 5.26 -1.57 -14.69
C GLY A 27 4.06 -0.75 -15.13
N PHE A 28 3.46 -0.03 -14.18
CA PHE A 28 2.36 0.91 -14.44
C PHE A 28 2.55 2.20 -13.64
N LEU A 29 2.30 3.34 -14.26
CA LEU A 29 2.16 4.60 -13.56
C LEU A 29 0.70 4.84 -13.23
N ILE A 30 0.38 4.90 -11.95
CA ILE A 30 -0.96 5.21 -11.45
C ILE A 30 -0.91 6.13 -10.24
N ASN A 31 -1.93 6.93 -10.06
CA ASN A 31 -2.16 7.65 -8.80
C ASN A 31 -3.19 6.88 -7.96
N ALA A 32 -2.72 6.12 -6.99
CA ALA A 32 -3.55 5.21 -6.18
C ALA A 32 -4.65 5.89 -5.33
N ILE A 33 -4.60 7.23 -5.17
CA ILE A 33 -5.64 7.98 -4.44
C ILE A 33 -6.72 8.56 -5.37
N GLU A 34 -6.51 8.51 -6.68
CA GLU A 34 -7.54 8.90 -7.64
C GLU A 34 -8.65 7.85 -7.71
N GLU A 35 -9.82 8.34 -8.03
CA GLU A 35 -11.00 7.49 -8.17
C GLU A 35 -10.84 6.53 -9.35
N ASN A 36 -11.21 5.27 -9.15
CA ASN A 36 -11.13 4.19 -10.13
C ASN A 36 -9.72 3.82 -10.62
N SER A 37 -8.66 4.48 -10.16
CA SER A 37 -7.30 4.23 -10.64
C SER A 37 -6.80 2.81 -10.28
N LEU A 38 -6.99 2.39 -9.04
CA LEU A 38 -6.63 1.04 -8.58
C LEU A 38 -7.57 -0.02 -9.18
N GLU A 39 -8.85 0.29 -9.24
CA GLU A 39 -9.87 -0.60 -9.78
C GLU A 39 -9.62 -0.92 -11.26
N ASN A 40 -9.34 0.09 -12.06
CA ASN A 40 -9.01 -0.05 -13.49
C ASN A 40 -7.70 -0.81 -13.70
N LEU A 41 -6.69 -0.56 -12.84
CA LEU A 41 -5.43 -1.30 -12.90
C LEU A 41 -5.63 -2.79 -12.59
N ILE A 42 -6.38 -3.11 -11.53
CA ILE A 42 -6.66 -4.51 -11.16
C ILE A 42 -7.39 -5.22 -12.31
N GLU A 43 -8.42 -4.60 -12.86
CA GLU A 43 -9.17 -5.13 -13.99
C GLU A 43 -8.27 -5.39 -15.21
N LYS A 44 -7.48 -4.39 -15.61
CA LYS A 44 -6.52 -4.53 -16.70
C LYS A 44 -5.54 -5.69 -16.49
N VAL A 45 -5.04 -5.87 -15.26
CA VAL A 45 -4.11 -6.97 -14.96
C VAL A 45 -4.80 -8.32 -15.03
N GLU A 46 -5.97 -8.45 -14.40
CA GLU A 46 -6.75 -9.70 -14.42
C GLU A 46 -7.15 -10.13 -15.83
N GLU A 47 -7.49 -9.18 -16.70
CA GLU A 47 -7.97 -9.46 -18.06
C GLU A 47 -6.85 -9.64 -19.08
N SER A 48 -5.75 -8.87 -18.96
CA SER A 48 -4.74 -8.77 -20.02
C SER A 48 -3.40 -9.41 -19.70
N ILE A 49 -3.09 -9.65 -18.40
CA ILE A 49 -1.80 -10.21 -17.98
C ILE A 49 -2.00 -11.57 -17.32
N GLY A 50 -2.96 -11.67 -16.41
CA GLY A 50 -3.28 -12.91 -15.73
C GLY A 50 -3.77 -12.71 -14.30
N PRO A 51 -4.23 -13.79 -13.66
CA PRO A 51 -4.86 -13.74 -12.35
C PRO A 51 -3.88 -13.27 -11.26
N ILE A 52 -4.32 -12.35 -10.42
CA ILE A 52 -3.56 -11.86 -9.27
C ILE A 52 -3.78 -12.82 -8.09
N SER A 53 -2.90 -13.80 -7.92
CA SER A 53 -2.94 -14.73 -6.79
C SER A 53 -2.41 -14.12 -5.49
N VAL A 54 -1.44 -13.21 -5.59
CA VAL A 54 -0.88 -12.47 -4.44
C VAL A 54 -0.83 -10.98 -4.78
N ALA A 55 -1.42 -10.16 -3.93
CA ALA A 55 -1.29 -8.71 -3.99
C ALA A 55 -0.50 -8.19 -2.79
N VAL A 56 0.47 -7.32 -3.02
CA VAL A 56 1.22 -6.62 -1.97
C VAL A 56 0.78 -5.16 -1.98
N PHE A 57 0.01 -4.76 -0.96
CA PHE A 57 -0.37 -3.37 -0.76
C PHE A 57 0.68 -2.66 0.08
N ASN A 58 1.59 -1.97 -0.59
CA ASN A 58 2.73 -1.26 0.02
C ASN A 58 2.65 0.27 -0.18
N LEU A 59 1.45 0.83 -0.22
CA LEU A 59 1.26 2.26 -0.35
C LEU A 59 1.54 2.97 0.98
N GLY A 60 2.60 3.79 1.02
CA GLY A 60 2.93 4.62 2.18
C GLY A 60 1.93 5.75 2.39
N SER A 61 1.78 6.17 3.65
CA SER A 61 0.92 7.30 4.02
C SER A 61 1.60 8.29 4.96
N GLN A 62 2.91 8.19 5.11
CA GLN A 62 3.65 9.16 5.92
C GLN A 62 3.75 10.49 5.17
N ILE A 63 3.21 11.53 5.78
CA ILE A 63 3.14 12.88 5.21
C ILE A 63 3.85 13.93 6.09
N GLY A 64 4.85 13.47 6.85
CA GLY A 64 5.68 14.27 7.76
C GLY A 64 5.09 14.42 9.16
N ASN A 65 5.90 14.90 10.08
CA ASN A 65 5.49 15.23 11.43
C ASN A 65 4.94 16.65 11.46
N ARG A 66 3.80 16.83 12.11
CA ARG A 66 3.15 18.15 12.32
C ARG A 66 2.43 18.17 13.65
N SER A 67 2.36 19.34 14.27
CA SER A 67 1.50 19.52 15.43
C SER A 67 0.03 19.35 15.06
N LEU A 68 -0.83 19.24 16.05
CA LEU A 68 -2.28 19.15 15.83
C LEU A 68 -2.79 20.35 15.03
N PHE A 69 -2.36 21.55 15.40
CA PHE A 69 -2.82 22.82 14.81
C PHE A 69 -2.26 23.07 13.39
N GLU A 70 -1.17 22.41 13.03
CA GLU A 70 -0.58 22.47 11.69
C GLU A 70 -1.11 21.37 10.75
N THR A 71 -1.88 20.43 11.30
CA THR A 71 -2.49 19.35 10.53
C THR A 71 -3.85 19.79 10.00
N SER A 72 -3.90 20.27 8.76
CA SER A 72 -5.18 20.62 8.12
C SER A 72 -6.01 19.37 7.79
N ASP A 73 -7.33 19.55 7.66
CA ASP A 73 -8.27 18.48 7.25
C ASP A 73 -7.81 17.81 5.95
N LYS A 74 -7.33 18.60 4.98
CA LYS A 74 -6.80 18.09 3.70
C LYS A 74 -5.60 17.16 3.88
N ILE A 75 -4.69 17.48 4.81
CA ILE A 75 -3.53 16.65 5.14
C ILE A 75 -4.01 15.38 5.86
N PHE A 76 -4.91 15.51 6.83
CA PHE A 76 -5.48 14.39 7.56
C PHE A 76 -6.19 13.41 6.64
N GLU A 77 -7.09 13.91 5.80
CA GLU A 77 -7.84 13.13 4.82
C GLU A 77 -6.92 12.42 3.80
N ARG A 78 -5.89 13.11 3.32
CA ARG A 78 -4.94 12.52 2.37
C ARG A 78 -4.27 11.27 2.92
N GLY A 79 -3.83 11.28 4.19
CA GLY A 79 -3.26 10.10 4.84
C GLY A 79 -4.25 8.92 4.86
N TRP A 80 -5.49 9.19 5.23
CA TRP A 80 -6.56 8.20 5.25
C TRP A 80 -6.88 7.65 3.86
N ARG A 81 -6.97 8.51 2.85
CA ARG A 81 -7.19 8.10 1.45
C ARG A 81 -6.09 7.18 0.94
N MET A 82 -4.82 7.46 1.27
CA MET A 82 -3.67 6.64 0.87
C MET A 82 -3.62 5.30 1.60
N ALA A 83 -3.84 5.29 2.90
CA ALA A 83 -3.63 4.10 3.72
C ALA A 83 -4.86 3.19 3.79
N THR A 84 -6.02 3.76 4.02
CA THR A 84 -7.24 3.02 4.37
C THR A 84 -8.19 2.90 3.20
N LEU A 85 -8.57 4.02 2.57
CA LEU A 85 -9.51 4.01 1.46
C LEU A 85 -8.95 3.29 0.23
N ALA A 86 -7.67 3.51 -0.11
CA ALA A 86 -7.05 2.82 -1.24
C ALA A 86 -6.96 1.31 -1.01
N LEU A 87 -6.68 0.85 0.22
CA LEU A 87 -6.72 -0.56 0.59
C LEU A 87 -8.14 -1.14 0.45
N PHE A 88 -9.15 -0.43 0.95
CA PHE A 88 -10.55 -0.84 0.82
C PHE A 88 -10.95 -1.01 -0.66
N ARG A 89 -10.63 -0.04 -1.52
CA ARG A 89 -10.88 -0.09 -2.96
C ARG A 89 -10.17 -1.27 -3.62
N THR A 90 -8.90 -1.51 -3.24
CA THR A 90 -8.13 -2.66 -3.73
C THR A 90 -8.82 -3.97 -3.38
N ALA A 91 -9.18 -4.19 -2.13
CA ALA A 91 -9.84 -5.40 -1.68
C ALA A 91 -11.22 -5.57 -2.36
N LYS A 92 -12.03 -4.51 -2.39
CA LYS A 92 -13.37 -4.51 -3.00
C LYS A 92 -13.34 -4.91 -4.48
N LYS A 93 -12.31 -4.48 -5.24
CA LYS A 93 -12.18 -4.85 -6.66
C LYS A 93 -11.53 -6.20 -6.86
N LEU A 94 -10.53 -6.57 -6.05
CA LEU A 94 -9.73 -7.78 -6.25
C LEU A 94 -10.40 -9.05 -5.71
N PHE A 95 -11.05 -8.98 -4.54
CA PHE A 95 -11.57 -10.16 -3.86
C PHE A 95 -12.62 -10.95 -4.65
N PRO A 96 -13.52 -10.33 -5.43
CA PRO A 96 -14.43 -11.10 -6.32
C PRO A 96 -13.68 -11.98 -7.33
N TYR A 97 -12.56 -11.52 -7.87
CA TYR A 97 -11.71 -12.33 -8.75
C TYR A 97 -11.06 -13.48 -7.99
N MET A 98 -10.51 -13.21 -6.78
CA MET A 98 -9.90 -14.23 -5.93
C MET A 98 -10.92 -15.28 -5.48
N GLU A 99 -12.09 -14.87 -5.02
CA GLU A 99 -13.16 -15.77 -4.57
C GLU A 99 -13.61 -16.71 -5.71
N LYS A 100 -13.80 -16.17 -6.92
CA LYS A 100 -14.21 -16.95 -8.09
C LYS A 100 -13.23 -18.07 -8.45
N ARG A 101 -11.92 -17.91 -8.16
CA ARG A 101 -10.89 -18.92 -8.45
C ARG A 101 -10.48 -19.75 -7.22
N GLY A 102 -11.19 -19.64 -6.10
CA GLY A 102 -10.96 -20.44 -4.89
C GLY A 102 -9.99 -19.85 -3.89
N GLY A 103 -9.53 -18.59 -4.09
CA GLY A 103 -8.76 -17.88 -3.10
C GLY A 103 -7.63 -17.01 -3.63
N GLY A 104 -6.88 -16.43 -2.68
CA GLY A 104 -5.74 -15.56 -2.96
C GLY A 104 -5.18 -14.94 -1.67
N THR A 105 -4.11 -14.16 -1.80
CA THR A 105 -3.45 -13.54 -0.65
C THR A 105 -3.30 -12.03 -0.85
N LEU A 106 -3.68 -11.26 0.18
CA LEU A 106 -3.43 -9.82 0.28
C LEU A 106 -2.45 -9.55 1.42
N LEU A 107 -1.22 -9.18 1.08
CA LEU A 107 -0.19 -8.75 2.04
C LEU A 107 -0.24 -7.23 2.15
N VAL A 108 -0.36 -6.72 3.37
CA VAL A 108 -0.48 -5.28 3.64
C VAL A 108 0.64 -4.83 4.56
N THR A 109 1.61 -4.09 4.04
CA THR A 109 2.67 -3.51 4.86
C THR A 109 2.15 -2.33 5.67
N SER A 110 2.65 -2.16 6.87
CA SER A 110 2.24 -1.14 7.83
C SER A 110 3.42 -0.76 8.74
N SER A 111 3.15 0.02 9.75
CA SER A 111 4.14 0.47 10.72
C SER A 111 3.61 0.35 12.15
N THR A 112 4.49 0.57 13.14
CA THR A 112 4.12 0.65 14.56
C THR A 112 3.07 1.72 14.86
N ALA A 113 2.91 2.72 13.99
CA ALA A 113 1.82 3.70 14.07
C ALA A 113 0.41 3.07 13.99
N ALA A 114 0.29 1.82 13.53
CA ALA A 114 -0.96 1.07 13.54
C ALA A 114 -1.36 0.56 14.93
N VAL A 115 -0.44 0.56 15.90
CA VAL A 115 -0.65 0.04 17.26
C VAL A 115 -0.43 1.09 18.34
N ARG A 116 0.26 2.19 18.03
CA ARG A 116 0.47 3.31 18.96
C ARG A 116 0.57 4.64 18.22
N GLY A 117 0.00 5.69 18.81
CA GLY A 117 0.16 7.06 18.32
C GLY A 117 1.47 7.68 18.81
N ASN A 118 2.17 8.40 17.93
CA ASN A 118 3.34 9.20 18.29
C ASN A 118 3.04 10.68 18.09
N LYS A 119 3.77 11.54 18.85
CA LYS A 119 3.68 13.00 18.73
C LYS A 119 3.88 13.43 17.27
N GLY A 120 3.02 14.30 16.77
CA GLY A 120 3.13 14.86 15.43
C GLY A 120 2.65 13.92 14.30
N GLN A 121 2.13 12.73 14.59
CA GLN A 121 1.71 11.74 13.59
C GLN A 121 0.19 11.55 13.50
N HIS A 122 -0.59 12.60 13.72
CA HIS A 122 -2.06 12.52 13.80
C HIS A 122 -2.69 11.81 12.60
N SER A 123 -2.41 12.27 11.39
CA SER A 123 -2.92 11.68 10.15
C SER A 123 -2.36 10.26 9.91
N HIS A 124 -1.07 10.09 10.13
CA HIS A 124 -0.41 8.80 9.91
C HIS A 124 -0.92 7.71 10.86
N ALA A 125 -0.97 7.98 12.16
CA ALA A 125 -1.42 7.02 13.15
C ALA A 125 -2.90 6.63 12.97
N ALA A 126 -3.77 7.62 12.75
CA ALA A 126 -5.19 7.37 12.48
C ALA A 126 -5.38 6.51 11.21
N SER A 127 -4.62 6.80 10.17
CA SER A 127 -4.67 6.08 8.90
C SER A 127 -4.13 4.64 9.01
N MET A 128 -3.03 4.44 9.74
CA MET A 128 -2.46 3.10 9.96
C MET A 128 -3.32 2.26 10.90
N GLY A 129 -3.93 2.85 11.93
CA GLY A 129 -4.92 2.20 12.79
C GLY A 129 -6.14 1.72 11.99
N GLY A 130 -6.68 2.58 11.12
CA GLY A 130 -7.76 2.21 10.20
C GLY A 130 -7.38 1.07 9.25
N ARG A 131 -6.16 1.11 8.68
CA ARG A 131 -5.61 0.03 7.85
C ARG A 131 -5.57 -1.31 8.59
N ARG A 132 -5.09 -1.30 9.84
CA ARG A 132 -5.02 -2.50 10.68
C ARG A 132 -6.40 -3.11 10.92
N MET A 133 -7.37 -2.30 11.34
CA MET A 133 -8.73 -2.77 11.58
C MET A 133 -9.38 -3.30 10.30
N LEU A 134 -9.17 -2.62 9.18
CA LEU A 134 -9.66 -3.09 7.88
C LEU A 134 -9.07 -4.46 7.51
N CYS A 135 -7.76 -4.69 7.69
CA CYS A 135 -7.15 -6.00 7.44
C CYS A 135 -7.79 -7.11 8.29
N GLN A 136 -8.06 -6.84 9.57
CA GLN A 136 -8.69 -7.81 10.47
C GLN A 136 -10.12 -8.13 9.99
N THR A 137 -10.90 -7.12 9.63
CA THR A 137 -12.27 -7.30 9.11
C THR A 137 -12.27 -8.08 7.81
N LEU A 138 -11.39 -7.74 6.87
CA LEU A 138 -11.26 -8.45 5.60
C LEU A 138 -10.88 -9.93 5.82
N ASN A 139 -9.94 -10.19 6.72
CA ASN A 139 -9.56 -11.58 7.02
C ASN A 139 -10.70 -12.35 7.71
N ALA A 140 -11.41 -11.73 8.65
CA ALA A 140 -12.55 -12.36 9.34
C ALA A 140 -13.67 -12.72 8.35
N GLU A 141 -13.94 -11.88 7.36
CA GLU A 141 -15.02 -12.08 6.39
C GLU A 141 -14.67 -13.06 5.27
N PHE A 142 -13.40 -13.04 4.79
CA PHE A 142 -13.03 -13.74 3.56
C PHE A 142 -12.11 -14.94 3.75
N SER A 143 -11.61 -15.23 4.96
CA SER A 143 -10.74 -16.39 5.18
C SER A 143 -11.43 -17.72 4.85
N SER A 144 -12.71 -17.86 5.17
CA SER A 144 -13.51 -19.05 4.83
C SER A 144 -13.72 -19.23 3.32
N LYS A 145 -13.48 -18.18 2.52
CA LYS A 145 -13.56 -18.17 1.05
C LYS A 145 -12.19 -18.36 0.40
N GLY A 146 -11.18 -18.77 1.17
CA GLY A 146 -9.81 -19.00 0.70
C GLY A 146 -8.99 -17.73 0.47
N ILE A 147 -9.47 -16.54 0.90
CA ILE A 147 -8.73 -15.30 0.76
C ILE A 147 -8.06 -14.95 2.09
N HIS A 148 -6.73 -14.92 2.09
CA HIS A 148 -5.92 -14.61 3.26
C HIS A 148 -5.44 -13.15 3.23
N THR A 149 -5.75 -12.39 4.30
CA THR A 149 -5.27 -11.00 4.45
C THR A 149 -4.28 -10.92 5.60
N THR A 150 -3.03 -10.56 5.31
CA THR A 150 -1.96 -10.42 6.29
C THR A 150 -1.57 -8.96 6.48
N HIS A 151 -1.57 -8.50 7.74
CA HIS A 151 -1.10 -7.17 8.13
C HIS A 151 0.32 -7.27 8.72
N ILE A 152 1.30 -6.70 8.02
CA ILE A 152 2.73 -6.79 8.36
C ILE A 152 3.16 -5.46 9.01
N ILE A 153 3.51 -5.49 10.29
CA ILE A 153 4.02 -4.32 11.01
C ILE A 153 5.53 -4.28 10.89
N ILE A 154 6.04 -3.24 10.25
CA ILE A 154 7.47 -2.99 10.15
C ILE A 154 7.85 -2.02 11.28
N ASP A 155 8.71 -2.48 12.18
CA ASP A 155 9.25 -1.70 13.29
C ASP A 155 10.71 -1.36 13.01
N GLY A 156 10.93 -0.34 12.23
CA GLY A 156 12.26 0.12 11.85
C GLY A 156 12.25 1.04 10.64
N ALA A 157 13.39 1.66 10.38
CA ALA A 157 13.64 2.38 9.15
C ALA A 157 14.09 1.37 8.07
N VAL A 158 13.45 1.43 6.91
CA VAL A 158 13.93 0.70 5.73
C VAL A 158 14.95 1.59 5.04
N ASP A 159 16.10 1.01 4.67
CA ASP A 159 17.13 1.74 3.92
C ASP A 159 16.53 2.30 2.61
N ALA A 160 16.31 3.60 2.62
CA ALA A 160 15.70 4.33 1.53
C ALA A 160 16.31 5.74 1.46
N PRO A 161 17.57 5.85 1.00
CA PRO A 161 18.35 7.07 1.04
C PRO A 161 17.67 8.24 0.32
N ASP A 162 16.93 7.95 -0.75
CA ASP A 162 16.21 8.97 -1.52
C ASP A 162 14.92 9.50 -0.85
N THR A 163 14.44 8.83 0.18
CA THR A 163 13.20 9.21 0.89
C THR A 163 13.41 9.43 2.37
N LEU A 164 13.68 8.38 3.11
CA LEU A 164 13.88 8.46 4.57
C LEU A 164 15.21 9.13 4.94
N GLY A 165 16.28 8.88 4.20
CA GLY A 165 17.57 9.54 4.43
C GLY A 165 17.46 11.05 4.29
N LYS A 166 16.73 11.55 3.30
CA LYS A 166 16.44 12.99 3.15
C LYS A 166 15.56 13.58 4.24
N MET A 167 14.71 12.74 4.87
CA MET A 167 13.81 13.19 5.95
C MET A 167 14.45 13.18 7.33
N LEU A 168 15.34 12.24 7.61
CA LEU A 168 15.89 11.99 8.92
C LEU A 168 17.32 12.53 9.08
N GLY A 169 18.00 12.84 7.95
CA GLY A 169 19.42 13.20 7.92
C GLY A 169 20.33 11.97 7.91
N GLU A 170 21.59 12.18 7.52
CA GLU A 170 22.60 11.10 7.40
C GLU A 170 22.94 10.41 8.73
N GLU A 171 22.65 11.05 9.87
CA GLU A 171 22.92 10.53 11.22
C GLU A 171 21.88 9.51 11.71
N ALA A 172 20.86 9.22 10.93
CA ALA A 172 19.76 8.34 11.33
C ALA A 172 19.89 6.89 10.83
N TYR A 173 21.03 6.56 10.20
CA TYR A 173 21.33 5.21 9.70
C TYR A 173 22.44 4.55 10.52
#